data_742ee491887a7c2077c2efbeddaed389
#
_entry.id   742ee491887a7c2077c2efbeddaed389
#
_cell.length_a   1.000
_cell.length_b   1.000
_cell.length_c   1.000
_cell.angle_alpha   90.00
_cell.angle_beta   90.00
_cell.angle_gamma   90.00
#
_symmetry.space_group_name_H-M   'P 1'
#
loop_
_entity.id
_entity.type
_entity.pdbx_description
1 polymer ?
#
loop_
_entity_poly.entity_id
_entity_poly.type
_entity_poly.pdbx_seq_one_letter_code
_entity_poly.pdbx_strand_id
1 'polypeptide(L)'
;MSGRRQTVALAGGAAVSGLMAYAVFAITTRALGAAAAAPVSVLWTWWGFAGAAFTFPLQHWVTRTVSAYGEGAVRAALPRVGLAVLAVSGVTGGLAWLGRDALFHRADAWFPLMVLLVTLGSSLIGLARGGLGARERYAAVGASLVAENLVRLLAVTTLVIADVTSPVAFGACLVAGQLCAFLWPSALRFAAGGSTLPASRAFVFLAGTGLSQLVAQVVLTSAPVVLALGGGSPADVTALFAAMALFRAPYLLVQGSVAPLTVRLTRLVVAGDAATLSRVRRGLLGLTVLTVPLAWGAGAWLGPGLLRLVFGPDIRLAPHLVGLVAVGCTLAVVNLLVAVDVLAHDRSAHVAVAWVGATLAGAVTYALLHGLDPTDRTVWAFVAAEAAAQVGLLVLLPRDRAEVSGRA
;
A
#
# COMPACT_ATOMS: atom_id res chain seq x y z
N MET A 1 9.89 2.81 -29.01
CA MET A 1 8.41 2.75 -28.74
C MET A 1 7.96 4.15 -28.35
N SER A 2 6.81 4.64 -28.85
CA SER A 2 6.28 5.95 -28.45
C SER A 2 5.96 5.97 -26.94
N GLY A 3 6.16 7.10 -26.24
CA GLY A 3 5.92 7.23 -24.80
C GLY A 3 4.52 6.77 -24.37
N ARG A 4 3.50 6.97 -25.23
CA ARG A 4 2.12 6.49 -25.01
C ARG A 4 2.04 4.97 -24.88
N ARG A 5 2.77 4.20 -25.72
CA ARG A 5 2.79 2.73 -25.63
C ARG A 5 3.44 2.23 -24.34
N GLN A 6 4.47 2.92 -23.86
CA GLN A 6 5.14 2.57 -22.61
C GLN A 6 4.25 2.84 -21.41
N THR A 7 3.51 3.96 -21.37
CA THR A 7 2.55 4.29 -20.31
C THR A 7 1.41 3.27 -20.28
N VAL A 8 0.87 2.89 -21.44
CA VAL A 8 -0.18 1.85 -21.53
C VAL A 8 0.33 0.48 -21.04
N ALA A 9 1.57 0.12 -21.40
CA ALA A 9 2.18 -1.13 -20.94
C ALA A 9 2.38 -1.15 -19.42
N LEU A 10 2.77 -0.04 -18.82
CA LEU A 10 2.92 0.09 -17.35
C LEU A 10 1.56 -0.01 -16.65
N ALA A 11 0.56 0.73 -17.12
CA ALA A 11 -0.79 0.71 -16.54
C ALA A 11 -1.46 -0.67 -16.69
N GLY A 12 -1.34 -1.28 -17.86
CA GLY A 12 -1.82 -2.64 -18.12
C GLY A 12 -1.13 -3.68 -17.24
N GLY A 13 0.20 -3.56 -17.10
CA GLY A 13 0.98 -4.42 -16.21
C GLY A 13 0.53 -4.31 -14.74
N ALA A 14 0.27 -3.08 -14.26
CA ALA A 14 -0.23 -2.87 -12.92
C ALA A 14 -1.63 -3.47 -12.69
N ALA A 15 -2.54 -3.32 -13.65
CA ALA A 15 -3.89 -3.89 -13.58
C ALA A 15 -3.86 -5.43 -13.56
N VAL A 16 -3.11 -6.05 -14.48
CA VAL A 16 -2.94 -7.51 -14.52
C VAL A 16 -2.28 -8.03 -13.25
N SER A 17 -1.25 -7.35 -12.77
CA SER A 17 -0.57 -7.67 -11.51
C SER A 17 -1.54 -7.63 -10.31
N GLY A 18 -2.41 -6.61 -10.24
CA GLY A 18 -3.44 -6.50 -9.22
C GLY A 18 -4.43 -7.66 -9.24
N LEU A 19 -4.95 -8.02 -10.43
CA LEU A 19 -5.86 -9.17 -10.59
C LEU A 19 -5.20 -10.48 -10.17
N MET A 20 -3.94 -10.70 -10.55
CA MET A 20 -3.17 -11.88 -10.11
C MET A 20 -2.99 -11.92 -8.60
N ALA A 21 -2.72 -10.78 -7.94
CA ALA A 21 -2.61 -10.71 -6.49
C ALA A 21 -3.92 -11.13 -5.80
N TYR A 22 -5.07 -10.68 -6.32
CA TYR A 22 -6.38 -11.15 -5.84
C TYR A 22 -6.56 -12.65 -6.01
N ALA A 23 -6.21 -13.19 -7.17
CA ALA A 23 -6.29 -14.63 -7.45
C ALA A 23 -5.41 -15.44 -6.48
N VAL A 24 -4.17 -15.01 -6.25
CA VAL A 24 -3.26 -15.63 -5.28
C VAL A 24 -3.87 -15.68 -3.89
N PHE A 25 -4.45 -14.57 -3.41
CA PHE A 25 -5.06 -14.54 -2.09
C PHE A 25 -6.33 -15.38 -2.02
N ALA A 26 -7.19 -15.34 -3.04
CA ALA A 26 -8.40 -16.16 -3.13
C ALA A 26 -8.09 -17.66 -3.15
N ILE A 27 -7.08 -18.09 -3.90
CA ILE A 27 -6.60 -19.48 -3.91
C ILE A 27 -6.07 -19.87 -2.51
N THR A 28 -5.27 -19.01 -1.90
CA THR A 28 -4.70 -19.24 -0.57
C THR A 28 -5.78 -19.44 0.49
N THR A 29 -6.79 -18.56 0.54
CA THR A 29 -7.87 -18.66 1.54
C THR A 29 -8.77 -19.86 1.32
N ARG A 30 -9.01 -20.24 0.05
CA ARG A 30 -9.80 -21.45 -0.28
C ARG A 30 -9.07 -22.73 0.07
N ALA A 31 -7.74 -22.76 -0.12
CA ALA A 31 -6.93 -23.94 0.18
C ALA A 31 -6.71 -24.16 1.68
N LEU A 32 -6.51 -23.07 2.43
CA LEU A 32 -6.17 -23.13 3.85
C LEU A 32 -7.39 -23.00 4.78
N GLY A 33 -8.48 -22.37 4.31
CA GLY A 33 -9.58 -21.94 5.18
C GLY A 33 -9.22 -20.68 5.99
N ALA A 34 -10.21 -20.10 6.66
CA ALA A 34 -10.08 -18.80 7.33
C ALA A 34 -9.00 -18.77 8.42
N ALA A 35 -9.00 -19.73 9.32
CA ALA A 35 -8.08 -19.73 10.46
C ALA A 35 -6.62 -19.98 10.05
N ALA A 36 -6.35 -20.94 9.18
CA ALA A 36 -4.99 -21.28 8.76
C ALA A 36 -4.39 -20.23 7.79
N ALA A 37 -5.22 -19.43 7.11
CA ALA A 37 -4.75 -18.33 6.26
C ALA A 37 -4.38 -17.06 7.03
N ALA A 38 -4.70 -16.94 8.33
CA ALA A 38 -4.43 -15.73 9.12
C ALA A 38 -2.96 -15.27 9.08
N PRO A 39 -1.96 -16.12 9.33
CA PRO A 39 -0.56 -15.70 9.30
C PRO A 39 -0.13 -15.23 7.91
N VAL A 40 -0.70 -15.79 6.84
CA VAL A 40 -0.45 -15.33 5.47
C VAL A 40 -1.09 -13.97 5.23
N SER A 41 -2.28 -13.70 5.77
CA SER A 41 -2.97 -12.40 5.68
C SER A 41 -2.18 -11.29 6.37
N VAL A 42 -1.62 -11.56 7.55
CA VAL A 42 -0.72 -10.64 8.27
C VAL A 42 0.56 -10.40 7.46
N LEU A 43 1.19 -11.46 6.93
CA LEU A 43 2.38 -11.33 6.07
C LEU A 43 2.10 -10.53 4.81
N TRP A 44 0.91 -10.67 4.23
CA TRP A 44 0.48 -9.89 3.06
C TRP A 44 0.31 -8.40 3.39
N THR A 45 -0.28 -8.10 4.53
CA THR A 45 -0.34 -6.72 5.06
C THR A 45 1.07 -6.15 5.21
N TRP A 46 1.99 -6.94 5.76
CA TRP A 46 3.39 -6.56 5.89
C TRP A 46 4.07 -6.30 4.54
N TRP A 47 3.79 -7.12 3.53
CA TRP A 47 4.26 -6.87 2.17
C TRP A 47 3.79 -5.51 1.64
N GLY A 48 2.56 -5.11 1.94
CA GLY A 48 2.03 -3.77 1.63
C GLY A 48 2.85 -2.66 2.30
N PHE A 49 3.17 -2.82 3.59
CA PHE A 49 4.03 -1.87 4.34
C PHE A 49 5.44 -1.80 3.76
N ALA A 50 6.04 -2.95 3.47
CA ALA A 50 7.37 -3.02 2.87
C ALA A 50 7.38 -2.39 1.46
N GLY A 51 6.32 -2.55 0.70
CA GLY A 51 6.12 -1.87 -0.58
C GLY A 51 6.14 -0.35 -0.45
N ALA A 52 5.37 0.18 0.49
CA ALA A 52 5.28 1.61 0.75
C ALA A 52 6.57 2.21 1.33
N ALA A 53 7.21 1.49 2.26
CA ALA A 53 8.42 1.98 2.95
C ALA A 53 9.70 1.80 2.14
N PHE A 54 9.78 0.80 1.27
CA PHE A 54 11.02 0.43 0.58
C PHE A 54 10.89 0.38 -0.94
N THR A 55 9.91 -0.34 -1.50
CA THR A 55 9.84 -0.54 -2.96
C THR A 55 9.71 0.79 -3.68
N PHE A 56 8.70 1.59 -3.35
CA PHE A 56 8.47 2.87 -4.03
C PHE A 56 9.55 3.91 -3.72
N PRO A 57 9.97 4.12 -2.45
CA PRO A 57 11.02 5.09 -2.15
C PRO A 57 12.35 4.77 -2.84
N LEU A 58 12.78 3.51 -2.84
CA LEU A 58 14.01 3.09 -3.52
C LEU A 58 13.90 3.25 -5.04
N GLN A 59 12.76 2.88 -5.63
CA GLN A 59 12.50 3.10 -7.05
C GLN A 59 12.61 4.58 -7.42
N HIS A 60 11.97 5.46 -6.66
CA HIS A 60 12.02 6.90 -6.89
C HIS A 60 13.41 7.48 -6.63
N TRP A 61 14.10 7.04 -5.58
CA TRP A 61 15.45 7.47 -5.27
C TRP A 61 16.43 7.11 -6.39
N VAL A 62 16.41 5.87 -6.88
CA VAL A 62 17.29 5.43 -7.98
C VAL A 62 16.99 6.24 -9.25
N THR A 63 15.72 6.32 -9.66
CA THR A 63 15.32 7.05 -10.87
C THR A 63 15.76 8.50 -10.81
N ARG A 64 15.48 9.21 -9.72
CA ARG A 64 15.87 10.60 -9.51
C ARG A 64 17.39 10.77 -9.47
N THR A 65 18.09 9.90 -8.73
CA THR A 65 19.55 10.03 -8.55
C THR A 65 20.29 9.79 -9.85
N VAL A 66 19.88 8.78 -10.63
CA VAL A 66 20.47 8.53 -11.95
C VAL A 66 20.22 9.69 -12.89
N SER A 67 19.01 10.23 -12.93
CA SER A 67 18.67 11.37 -13.80
C SER A 67 19.42 12.65 -13.45
N ALA A 68 19.69 12.90 -12.16
CA ALA A 68 20.34 14.13 -11.70
C ALA A 68 21.87 14.02 -11.61
N TYR A 69 22.42 12.86 -11.29
CA TYR A 69 23.83 12.70 -10.91
C TYR A 69 24.52 11.51 -11.58
N GLY A 70 23.78 10.71 -12.36
CA GLY A 70 24.29 9.51 -13.02
C GLY A 70 24.30 8.24 -12.15
N GLU A 71 24.60 7.10 -12.79
CA GLU A 71 24.59 5.79 -12.12
C GLU A 71 25.65 5.64 -11.02
N GLY A 72 26.79 6.32 -11.16
CA GLY A 72 27.89 6.27 -10.19
C GLY A 72 27.49 6.78 -8.80
N ALA A 73 26.60 7.77 -8.73
CA ALA A 73 26.08 8.29 -7.46
C ALA A 73 25.24 7.24 -6.71
N VAL A 74 24.42 6.47 -7.43
CA VAL A 74 23.68 5.33 -6.86
C VAL A 74 24.65 4.28 -6.37
N ARG A 75 25.63 3.87 -7.21
CA ARG A 75 26.62 2.84 -6.87
C ARG A 75 27.43 3.21 -5.61
N ALA A 76 27.81 4.46 -5.46
CA ALA A 76 28.57 4.93 -4.29
C ALA A 76 27.73 4.90 -2.99
N ALA A 77 26.41 5.16 -3.08
CA ALA A 77 25.52 5.15 -1.92
C ALA A 77 24.99 3.73 -1.56
N LEU A 78 24.99 2.80 -2.53
CA LEU A 78 24.36 1.48 -2.41
C LEU A 78 24.82 0.67 -1.18
N PRO A 79 26.13 0.62 -0.81
CA PRO A 79 26.56 -0.15 0.36
C PRO A 79 25.94 0.36 1.67
N ARG A 80 25.85 1.68 1.84
CA ARG A 80 25.25 2.29 3.04
C ARG A 80 23.74 2.13 3.06
N VAL A 81 23.09 2.33 1.92
CA VAL A 81 21.64 2.08 1.78
C VAL A 81 21.32 0.61 2.02
N GLY A 82 22.13 -0.32 1.47
CA GLY A 82 22.00 -1.75 1.70
C GLY A 82 22.15 -2.13 3.17
N LEU A 83 23.14 -1.55 3.87
CA LEU A 83 23.31 -1.78 5.31
C LEU A 83 22.11 -1.27 6.12
N ALA A 84 21.57 -0.09 5.79
CA ALA A 84 20.37 0.43 6.44
C ALA A 84 19.13 -0.44 6.18
N VAL A 85 18.97 -0.93 4.95
CA VAL A 85 17.89 -1.88 4.61
C VAL A 85 18.03 -3.17 5.40
N LEU A 86 19.25 -3.74 5.49
CA LEU A 86 19.52 -4.93 6.31
C LEU A 86 19.20 -4.69 7.78
N ALA A 87 19.63 -3.56 8.35
CA ALA A 87 19.35 -3.20 9.74
C ALA A 87 17.84 -3.09 10.01
N VAL A 88 17.11 -2.35 9.16
CA VAL A 88 15.65 -2.21 9.31
C VAL A 88 14.95 -3.55 9.11
N SER A 89 15.38 -4.37 8.14
CA SER A 89 14.82 -5.71 7.94
C SER A 89 15.06 -6.61 9.15
N GLY A 90 16.25 -6.53 9.77
CA GLY A 90 16.56 -7.24 11.01
C GLY A 90 15.69 -6.78 12.19
N VAL A 91 15.51 -5.47 12.35
CA VAL A 91 14.65 -4.90 13.40
C VAL A 91 13.20 -5.34 13.20
N THR A 92 12.67 -5.25 11.98
CA THR A 92 11.27 -5.63 11.69
C THR A 92 11.05 -7.13 11.88
N GLY A 93 11.99 -7.97 11.42
CA GLY A 93 11.96 -9.42 11.69
C GLY A 93 12.06 -9.74 13.18
N GLY A 94 12.90 -9.03 13.93
CA GLY A 94 13.03 -9.15 15.39
C GLY A 94 11.75 -8.75 16.13
N LEU A 95 11.13 -7.64 15.77
CA LEU A 95 9.83 -7.23 16.32
C LEU A 95 8.73 -8.23 15.99
N ALA A 96 8.71 -8.75 14.76
CA ALA A 96 7.79 -9.80 14.36
C ALA A 96 8.02 -11.11 15.14
N TRP A 97 9.27 -11.43 15.48
CA TRP A 97 9.62 -12.55 16.34
C TRP A 97 9.11 -12.38 17.77
N LEU A 98 9.30 -11.19 18.34
CA LEU A 98 8.80 -10.89 19.69
C LEU A 98 7.27 -10.95 19.78
N GLY A 99 6.57 -10.50 18.74
CA GLY A 99 5.11 -10.50 18.65
C GLY A 99 4.50 -11.72 17.93
N ARG A 100 5.28 -12.78 17.63
CA ARG A 100 4.85 -13.85 16.73
C ARG A 100 3.57 -14.57 17.15
N ASP A 101 3.42 -14.80 18.46
CA ASP A 101 2.25 -15.51 18.99
C ASP A 101 0.97 -14.70 18.79
N ALA A 102 1.03 -13.38 18.98
CA ALA A 102 -0.10 -12.48 18.75
C ALA A 102 -0.33 -12.20 17.25
N LEU A 103 0.74 -11.93 16.48
CA LEU A 103 0.63 -11.58 15.06
C LEU A 103 0.22 -12.75 14.17
N PHE A 104 0.86 -13.90 14.38
CA PHE A 104 0.71 -15.05 13.49
C PHE A 104 -0.03 -16.22 14.12
N HIS A 105 -0.38 -16.13 15.41
CA HIS A 105 -0.96 -17.22 16.21
C HIS A 105 -0.09 -18.51 16.12
N ARG A 106 1.24 -18.34 16.09
CA ARG A 106 2.23 -19.39 15.91
C ARG A 106 3.49 -19.09 16.71
N ALA A 107 4.06 -20.12 17.34
CA ALA A 107 5.28 -20.01 18.13
C ALA A 107 6.58 -20.21 17.31
N ASP A 108 6.47 -20.60 16.03
CA ASP A 108 7.63 -20.86 15.17
C ASP A 108 8.24 -19.59 14.58
N ALA A 109 9.45 -19.72 14.00
CA ALA A 109 10.22 -18.60 13.42
C ALA A 109 9.89 -18.30 11.96
N TRP A 110 9.07 -19.09 11.27
CA TRP A 110 8.94 -19.01 9.83
C TRP A 110 8.36 -17.69 9.35
N PHE A 111 7.27 -17.22 9.98
CA PHE A 111 6.66 -15.94 9.59
C PHE A 111 7.50 -14.72 9.95
N PRO A 112 8.13 -14.62 11.14
CA PRO A 112 9.16 -13.59 11.41
C PRO A 112 10.29 -13.56 10.39
N LEU A 113 10.82 -14.72 10.00
CA LEU A 113 11.82 -14.82 8.93
C LEU A 113 11.27 -14.32 7.59
N MET A 114 10.02 -14.67 7.24
CA MET A 114 9.38 -14.17 6.03
C MET A 114 9.17 -12.66 6.06
N VAL A 115 8.85 -12.04 7.22
CA VAL A 115 8.79 -10.58 7.39
C VAL A 115 10.12 -9.93 7.03
N LEU A 116 11.23 -10.46 7.55
CA LEU A 116 12.57 -10.02 7.19
C LEU A 116 12.83 -10.16 5.69
N LEU A 117 12.56 -11.34 5.12
CA LEU A 117 12.77 -11.63 3.70
C LEU A 117 11.89 -10.79 2.78
N VAL A 118 10.62 -10.54 3.15
CA VAL A 118 9.71 -9.64 2.42
C VAL A 118 10.24 -8.21 2.41
N THR A 119 10.80 -7.73 3.52
CA THR A 119 11.37 -6.39 3.61
C THR A 119 12.60 -6.26 2.71
N LEU A 120 13.51 -7.23 2.75
CA LEU A 120 14.69 -7.30 1.88
C LEU A 120 14.30 -7.39 0.40
N GLY A 121 13.38 -8.30 0.08
CA GLY A 121 12.95 -8.53 -1.29
C GLY A 121 12.19 -7.32 -1.88
N SER A 122 11.37 -6.63 -1.08
CA SER A 122 10.72 -5.37 -1.48
C SER A 122 11.74 -4.29 -1.82
N SER A 123 12.83 -4.23 -1.06
CA SER A 123 13.94 -3.32 -1.34
C SER A 123 14.66 -3.67 -2.64
N LEU A 124 14.92 -4.96 -2.88
CA LEU A 124 15.55 -5.46 -4.10
C LEU A 124 14.69 -5.16 -5.34
N ILE A 125 13.38 -5.40 -5.25
CA ILE A 125 12.41 -5.03 -6.30
C ILE A 125 12.42 -3.53 -6.55
N GLY A 126 12.45 -2.71 -5.50
CA GLY A 126 12.53 -1.25 -5.62
C GLY A 126 13.77 -0.80 -6.38
N LEU A 127 14.94 -1.39 -6.07
CA LEU A 127 16.19 -1.13 -6.79
C LEU A 127 16.11 -1.56 -8.26
N ALA A 128 15.58 -2.75 -8.56
CA ALA A 128 15.43 -3.25 -9.91
C ALA A 128 14.48 -2.37 -10.75
N ARG A 129 13.31 -2.04 -10.22
CA ARG A 129 12.34 -1.15 -10.89
C ARG A 129 12.89 0.26 -11.05
N GLY A 130 13.63 0.77 -10.06
CA GLY A 130 14.33 2.04 -10.15
C GLY A 130 15.37 2.06 -11.26
N GLY A 131 16.20 1.01 -11.38
CA GLY A 131 17.18 0.86 -12.46
C GLY A 131 16.53 0.73 -13.86
N LEU A 132 15.39 0.04 -13.97
CA LEU A 132 14.60 -0.01 -15.21
C LEU A 132 14.00 1.35 -15.54
N GLY A 133 13.41 2.04 -14.55
CA GLY A 133 12.79 3.36 -14.71
C GLY A 133 13.81 4.43 -15.09
N ALA A 134 15.00 4.43 -14.47
CA ALA A 134 16.09 5.35 -14.80
C ALA A 134 16.58 5.22 -16.24
N ARG A 135 16.43 4.04 -16.84
CA ARG A 135 16.75 3.76 -18.24
C ARG A 135 15.52 3.85 -19.17
N GLU A 136 14.44 4.48 -18.69
CA GLU A 136 13.18 4.67 -19.41
C GLU A 136 12.53 3.36 -19.93
N ARG A 137 12.86 2.22 -19.32
CA ARG A 137 12.32 0.90 -19.69
C ARG A 137 10.99 0.62 -18.99
N TYR A 138 10.00 1.49 -19.13
CA TYR A 138 8.73 1.42 -18.42
C TYR A 138 7.91 0.16 -18.73
N ALA A 139 8.02 -0.37 -19.95
CA ALA A 139 7.41 -1.66 -20.30
C ALA A 139 8.01 -2.81 -19.46
N ALA A 140 9.33 -2.77 -19.18
CA ALA A 140 9.97 -3.75 -18.32
C ALA A 140 9.58 -3.57 -16.83
N VAL A 141 9.33 -2.33 -16.39
CA VAL A 141 8.75 -2.09 -15.06
C VAL A 141 7.36 -2.72 -14.96
N GLY A 142 6.49 -2.52 -15.95
CA GLY A 142 5.19 -3.19 -16.02
C GLY A 142 5.29 -4.71 -16.03
N ALA A 143 6.23 -5.27 -16.83
CA ALA A 143 6.50 -6.71 -16.87
C ALA A 143 6.99 -7.24 -15.51
N SER A 144 7.76 -6.46 -14.74
CA SER A 144 8.23 -6.86 -13.41
C SER A 144 7.10 -6.95 -12.38
N LEU A 145 6.06 -6.09 -12.51
CA LEU A 145 4.86 -6.19 -11.68
C LEU A 145 4.09 -7.48 -11.95
N VAL A 146 3.93 -7.81 -13.23
CA VAL A 146 3.27 -9.06 -13.66
C VAL A 146 4.09 -10.28 -13.24
N ALA A 147 5.40 -10.28 -13.47
CA ALA A 147 6.28 -11.39 -13.13
C ALA A 147 6.28 -11.71 -11.64
N GLU A 148 6.29 -10.70 -10.77
CA GLU A 148 6.22 -10.87 -9.32
C GLU A 148 4.97 -11.67 -8.90
N ASN A 149 3.80 -11.28 -9.39
CA ASN A 149 2.56 -11.95 -9.06
C ASN A 149 2.33 -13.24 -9.86
N LEU A 150 2.91 -13.37 -11.04
CA LEU A 150 2.90 -14.62 -11.80
C LEU A 150 3.68 -15.73 -11.08
N VAL A 151 4.87 -15.42 -10.54
CA VAL A 151 5.64 -16.37 -9.72
C VAL A 151 4.83 -16.82 -8.51
N ARG A 152 4.17 -15.90 -7.81
CA ARG A 152 3.29 -16.23 -6.68
C ARG A 152 2.12 -17.12 -7.12
N LEU A 153 1.44 -16.73 -8.19
CA LEU A 153 0.29 -17.45 -8.70
C LEU A 153 0.65 -18.88 -9.10
N LEU A 154 1.74 -19.06 -9.84
CA LEU A 154 2.24 -20.38 -10.19
C LEU A 154 2.59 -21.20 -8.96
N ALA A 155 3.30 -20.59 -7.99
CA ALA A 155 3.71 -21.28 -6.76
C ALA A 155 2.50 -21.73 -5.93
N VAL A 156 1.51 -20.87 -5.66
CA VAL A 156 0.32 -21.28 -4.90
C VAL A 156 -0.53 -22.29 -5.66
N THR A 157 -0.64 -22.17 -6.99
CA THR A 157 -1.35 -23.17 -7.81
C THR A 157 -0.67 -24.54 -7.72
N THR A 158 0.66 -24.57 -7.75
CA THR A 158 1.43 -25.82 -7.59
C THR A 158 1.18 -26.44 -6.22
N LEU A 159 1.14 -25.63 -5.13
CA LEU A 159 0.84 -26.15 -3.79
C LEU A 159 -0.56 -26.77 -3.72
N VAL A 160 -1.55 -26.12 -4.35
CA VAL A 160 -2.94 -26.66 -4.38
C VAL A 160 -3.00 -27.96 -5.17
N ILE A 161 -2.32 -28.05 -6.33
CA ILE A 161 -2.28 -29.30 -7.14
C ILE A 161 -1.57 -30.42 -6.36
N ALA A 162 -0.62 -30.08 -5.50
CA ALA A 162 0.11 -31.02 -4.66
C ALA A 162 -0.58 -31.30 -3.32
N ASP A 163 -1.82 -30.85 -3.12
CA ASP A 163 -2.61 -30.99 -1.86
C ASP A 163 -1.88 -30.52 -0.60
N VAL A 164 -0.98 -29.52 -0.75
CA VAL A 164 -0.25 -28.92 0.38
C VAL A 164 -1.14 -27.89 1.08
N THR A 165 -1.37 -28.11 2.40
CA THR A 165 -2.20 -27.22 3.26
C THR A 165 -1.38 -26.50 4.32
N SER A 166 -0.06 -26.35 4.13
CA SER A 166 0.84 -25.69 5.06
C SER A 166 0.80 -24.17 4.93
N PRO A 167 0.38 -23.38 5.94
CA PRO A 167 0.44 -21.91 5.91
C PRO A 167 1.85 -21.38 5.64
N VAL A 168 2.88 -22.08 6.11
CA VAL A 168 4.29 -21.72 5.88
C VAL A 168 4.64 -21.80 4.40
N ALA A 169 4.21 -22.86 3.71
CA ALA A 169 4.45 -23.02 2.27
C ALA A 169 3.76 -21.89 1.47
N PHE A 170 2.51 -21.55 1.79
CA PHE A 170 1.79 -20.44 1.16
C PHE A 170 2.43 -19.08 1.47
N GLY A 171 2.90 -18.86 2.69
CA GLY A 171 3.69 -17.68 3.06
C GLY A 171 4.99 -17.56 2.26
N ALA A 172 5.70 -18.68 2.06
CA ALA A 172 6.92 -18.74 1.25
C ALA A 172 6.65 -18.36 -0.22
N CYS A 173 5.48 -18.67 -0.78
CA CYS A 173 5.10 -18.25 -2.13
C CYS A 173 5.04 -16.72 -2.25
N LEU A 174 4.62 -16.01 -1.18
CA LEU A 174 4.61 -14.54 -1.18
C LEU A 174 6.04 -13.98 -1.26
N VAL A 175 6.97 -14.58 -0.51
CA VAL A 175 8.40 -14.22 -0.55
C VAL A 175 9.01 -14.54 -1.92
N ALA A 176 8.71 -15.71 -2.48
CA ALA A 176 9.25 -16.19 -3.76
C ALA A 176 8.96 -15.22 -4.92
N GLY A 177 7.82 -14.53 -4.91
CA GLY A 177 7.50 -13.52 -5.93
C GLY A 177 8.55 -12.44 -6.07
N GLN A 178 9.25 -12.10 -5.00
CA GLN A 178 10.29 -11.05 -5.01
C GLN A 178 11.57 -11.49 -5.73
N LEU A 179 11.78 -12.79 -5.90
CA LEU A 179 12.91 -13.33 -6.67
C LEU A 179 12.84 -12.94 -8.14
N CYS A 180 11.69 -12.48 -8.64
CA CYS A 180 11.56 -11.96 -10.00
C CYS A 180 12.51 -10.78 -10.28
N ALA A 181 13.01 -10.07 -9.27
CA ALA A 181 14.03 -9.02 -9.44
C ALA A 181 15.27 -9.53 -10.19
N PHE A 182 15.63 -10.80 -10.02
CA PHE A 182 16.76 -11.43 -10.69
C PHE A 182 16.53 -11.72 -12.18
N LEU A 183 15.30 -11.57 -12.70
CA LEU A 183 15.03 -11.62 -14.13
C LEU A 183 15.62 -10.41 -14.88
N TRP A 184 15.93 -9.33 -14.17
CA TRP A 184 16.54 -8.13 -14.73
C TRP A 184 17.89 -7.80 -14.05
N PRO A 185 18.92 -8.66 -14.14
CA PRO A 185 20.18 -8.45 -13.45
C PRO A 185 20.92 -7.18 -13.91
N SER A 186 20.69 -6.75 -15.15
CA SER A 186 21.23 -5.50 -15.67
C SER A 186 20.67 -4.27 -14.98
N ALA A 187 19.46 -4.34 -14.44
CA ALA A 187 18.82 -3.23 -13.71
C ALA A 187 19.43 -2.99 -12.33
N LEU A 188 20.08 -4.01 -11.76
CA LEU A 188 20.78 -3.96 -10.46
C LEU A 188 22.26 -3.56 -10.60
N ARG A 189 22.76 -3.45 -11.84
CA ARG A 189 24.15 -3.08 -12.12
C ARG A 189 24.20 -1.60 -12.48
N PHE A 190 24.87 -0.81 -11.65
CA PHE A 190 25.10 0.62 -11.89
C PHE A 190 26.55 0.84 -12.28
N ALA A 191 26.79 1.61 -13.35
CA ALA A 191 28.12 1.92 -13.84
C ALA A 191 28.92 2.72 -12.80
N ALA A 192 30.25 2.60 -12.85
CA ALA A 192 31.14 3.45 -12.07
C ALA A 192 31.32 4.79 -12.80
N GLY A 193 31.53 5.87 -12.03
CA GLY A 193 31.77 7.23 -12.57
C GLY A 193 30.60 8.17 -12.32
N GLY A 194 30.84 9.47 -12.48
CA GLY A 194 29.89 10.54 -12.19
C GLY A 194 30.13 11.21 -10.82
N SER A 195 29.27 12.15 -10.48
CA SER A 195 29.35 12.91 -9.22
C SER A 195 28.99 12.04 -8.01
N THR A 196 29.72 12.20 -6.91
CA THR A 196 29.38 11.55 -5.64
C THR A 196 28.36 12.37 -4.90
N LEU A 197 27.23 11.74 -4.55
CA LEU A 197 26.24 12.32 -3.63
C LEU A 197 26.61 11.95 -2.18
N PRO A 198 26.53 12.91 -1.24
CA PRO A 198 26.60 12.56 0.17
C PRO A 198 25.49 11.57 0.52
N ALA A 199 25.86 10.46 1.19
CA ALA A 199 24.90 9.43 1.59
C ALA A 199 23.77 10.00 2.45
N SER A 200 24.01 11.07 3.22
CA SER A 200 23.01 11.78 4.01
C SER A 200 21.81 12.27 3.17
N ARG A 201 22.03 12.73 1.94
CA ARG A 201 20.93 13.14 1.05
C ARG A 201 20.07 11.97 0.59
N ALA A 202 20.70 10.79 0.36
CA ALA A 202 19.95 9.58 0.04
C ALA A 202 19.04 9.17 1.21
N PHE A 203 19.56 9.18 2.44
CA PHE A 203 18.79 8.83 3.65
C PHE A 203 17.65 9.80 3.94
N VAL A 204 17.89 11.12 3.83
CA VAL A 204 16.83 12.12 4.02
C VAL A 204 15.69 11.91 3.00
N PHE A 205 16.04 11.66 1.74
CA PHE A 205 15.04 11.38 0.71
C PHE A 205 14.27 10.08 0.98
N LEU A 206 14.98 8.99 1.27
CA LEU A 206 14.36 7.68 1.52
C LEU A 206 13.49 7.69 2.77
N ALA A 207 13.98 8.31 3.86
CA ALA A 207 13.22 8.41 5.10
C ALA A 207 11.97 9.28 4.92
N GLY A 208 12.09 10.44 4.29
CA GLY A 208 10.95 11.34 4.06
C GLY A 208 9.89 10.71 3.15
N THR A 209 10.31 10.14 2.01
CA THR A 209 9.38 9.51 1.07
C THR A 209 8.80 8.21 1.64
N GLY A 210 9.63 7.40 2.30
CA GLY A 210 9.21 6.13 2.88
C GLY A 210 8.23 6.33 4.04
N LEU A 211 8.53 7.27 4.95
CA LEU A 211 7.66 7.53 6.09
C LEU A 211 6.30 8.08 5.67
N SER A 212 6.27 9.04 4.75
CA SER A 212 5.00 9.61 4.28
C SER A 212 4.09 8.57 3.61
N GLN A 213 4.66 7.71 2.78
CA GLN A 213 3.90 6.63 2.13
C GLN A 213 3.49 5.54 3.13
N LEU A 214 4.38 5.21 4.10
CA LEU A 214 4.09 4.21 5.12
C LEU A 214 2.93 4.64 6.02
N VAL A 215 2.88 5.92 6.47
CA VAL A 215 1.79 6.41 7.33
C VAL A 215 0.44 6.27 6.63
N ALA A 216 0.33 6.70 5.36
CA ALA A 216 -0.91 6.52 4.59
C ALA A 216 -1.27 5.04 4.39
N GLN A 217 -0.28 4.19 4.13
CA GLN A 217 -0.47 2.74 3.97
C GLN A 217 -0.90 2.07 5.29
N VAL A 218 -0.35 2.50 6.43
CA VAL A 218 -0.73 1.99 7.75
C VAL A 218 -2.21 2.27 8.02
N VAL A 219 -2.68 3.49 7.82
CA VAL A 219 -4.11 3.81 7.99
C VAL A 219 -4.97 2.91 7.10
N LEU A 220 -4.61 2.77 5.83
CA LEU A 220 -5.40 2.01 4.85
C LEU A 220 -5.40 0.50 5.08
N THR A 221 -4.35 -0.08 5.66
CA THR A 221 -4.17 -1.55 5.60
C THR A 221 -3.77 -2.21 6.90
N SER A 222 -3.56 -1.47 8.00
CA SER A 222 -3.09 -2.07 9.28
C SER A 222 -4.15 -2.88 10.03
N ALA A 223 -5.43 -2.75 9.69
CA ALA A 223 -6.50 -3.34 10.48
C ALA A 223 -6.32 -4.85 10.77
N PRO A 224 -5.88 -5.72 9.84
CA PRO A 224 -5.62 -7.13 10.16
C PRO A 224 -4.50 -7.33 11.19
N VAL A 225 -3.46 -6.49 11.14
CA VAL A 225 -2.35 -6.52 12.12
C VAL A 225 -2.82 -6.02 13.48
N VAL A 226 -3.59 -4.91 13.50
CA VAL A 226 -4.17 -4.36 14.74
C VAL A 226 -5.13 -5.37 15.37
N LEU A 227 -5.96 -6.05 14.57
CA LEU A 227 -6.87 -7.08 15.04
C LEU A 227 -6.11 -8.28 15.63
N ALA A 228 -5.06 -8.75 14.97
CA ALA A 228 -4.23 -9.85 15.47
C ALA A 228 -3.58 -9.49 16.81
N LEU A 229 -2.97 -8.30 16.92
CA LEU A 229 -2.37 -7.81 18.17
C LEU A 229 -3.41 -7.54 19.27
N GLY A 230 -4.63 -7.19 18.88
CA GLY A 230 -5.76 -6.92 19.78
C GLY A 230 -6.49 -8.18 20.29
N GLY A 231 -6.01 -9.38 19.97
CA GLY A 231 -6.58 -10.64 20.40
C GLY A 231 -7.76 -11.14 19.55
N GLY A 232 -7.90 -10.62 18.31
CA GLY A 232 -8.87 -11.16 17.36
C GLY A 232 -8.58 -12.60 16.97
N SER A 233 -9.63 -13.37 16.65
CA SER A 233 -9.45 -14.76 16.23
C SER A 233 -8.71 -14.85 14.87
N PRO A 234 -7.96 -15.92 14.61
CA PRO A 234 -7.32 -16.11 13.30
C PRO A 234 -8.30 -16.01 12.12
N ALA A 235 -9.51 -16.53 12.28
CA ALA A 235 -10.54 -16.46 11.24
C ALA A 235 -10.99 -15.03 10.96
N ASP A 236 -11.17 -14.22 12.02
CA ASP A 236 -11.55 -12.80 11.88
C ASP A 236 -10.44 -11.97 11.23
N VAL A 237 -9.17 -12.22 11.54
CA VAL A 237 -8.02 -11.57 10.90
C VAL A 237 -8.05 -11.80 9.39
N THR A 238 -8.27 -13.03 8.95
CA THR A 238 -8.37 -13.37 7.53
C THR A 238 -9.61 -12.75 6.89
N ALA A 239 -10.77 -12.83 7.57
CA ALA A 239 -12.02 -12.28 7.05
C ALA A 239 -11.95 -10.75 6.89
N LEU A 240 -11.36 -10.06 7.87
CA LEU A 240 -11.14 -8.62 7.80
C LEU A 240 -10.17 -8.25 6.66
N PHE A 241 -9.06 -8.98 6.51
CA PHE A 241 -8.15 -8.77 5.40
C PHE A 241 -8.85 -8.98 4.04
N ALA A 242 -9.63 -10.05 3.90
CA ALA A 242 -10.40 -10.34 2.70
C ALA A 242 -11.40 -9.23 2.36
N ALA A 243 -12.13 -8.72 3.37
CA ALA A 243 -13.05 -7.61 3.21
C ALA A 243 -12.33 -6.34 2.76
N MET A 244 -11.23 -5.98 3.42
CA MET A 244 -10.42 -4.82 3.02
C MET A 244 -9.83 -4.99 1.62
N ALA A 245 -9.34 -6.18 1.26
CA ALA A 245 -8.86 -6.46 -0.08
C ALA A 245 -9.97 -6.23 -1.12
N LEU A 246 -11.16 -6.79 -0.90
CA LEU A 246 -12.30 -6.67 -1.82
C LEU A 246 -12.69 -5.20 -2.05
N PHE A 247 -12.94 -4.46 -0.98
CA PHE A 247 -13.44 -3.08 -1.07
C PHE A 247 -12.37 -2.04 -1.39
N ARG A 248 -11.08 -2.39 -1.30
CA ARG A 248 -9.95 -1.54 -1.72
C ARG A 248 -9.68 -1.59 -3.23
N ALA A 249 -10.31 -2.48 -3.99
CA ALA A 249 -10.11 -2.56 -5.44
C ALA A 249 -10.32 -1.21 -6.17
N PRO A 250 -11.38 -0.41 -5.90
CA PRO A 250 -11.54 0.92 -6.48
C PRO A 250 -10.39 1.89 -6.16
N TYR A 251 -9.84 1.84 -4.94
CA TYR A 251 -8.69 2.65 -4.54
C TYR A 251 -7.48 2.39 -5.43
N LEU A 252 -7.17 1.12 -5.70
CA LEU A 252 -6.04 0.72 -6.56
C LEU A 252 -6.23 1.21 -8.01
N LEU A 253 -7.46 1.21 -8.52
CA LEU A 253 -7.77 1.74 -9.86
C LEU A 253 -7.56 3.25 -9.91
N VAL A 254 -8.06 4.00 -8.92
CA VAL A 254 -7.90 5.46 -8.84
C VAL A 254 -6.44 5.85 -8.62
N GLN A 255 -5.69 5.07 -7.85
CA GLN A 255 -4.26 5.30 -7.61
C GLN A 255 -3.46 5.33 -8.91
N GLY A 256 -3.82 4.51 -9.90
CA GLY A 256 -3.23 4.55 -11.25
C GLY A 256 -3.44 5.87 -11.99
N SER A 257 -4.44 6.67 -11.59
CA SER A 257 -4.79 7.96 -12.20
C SER A 257 -4.20 9.17 -11.44
N VAL A 258 -3.52 8.95 -10.32
CA VAL A 258 -2.98 10.04 -9.47
C VAL A 258 -2.02 10.95 -10.24
N ALA A 259 -1.09 10.40 -11.01
CA ALA A 259 -0.09 11.19 -11.73
C ALA A 259 -0.71 12.17 -12.75
N PRO A 260 -1.59 11.75 -13.68
CA PRO A 260 -2.26 12.68 -14.59
C PRO A 260 -3.19 13.66 -13.87
N LEU A 261 -3.85 13.27 -12.77
CA LEU A 261 -4.65 14.16 -11.95
C LEU A 261 -3.81 15.24 -11.29
N THR A 262 -2.66 14.89 -10.72
CA THR A 262 -1.72 15.87 -10.13
C THR A 262 -1.32 16.92 -11.15
N VAL A 263 -0.92 16.51 -12.36
CA VAL A 263 -0.54 17.45 -13.42
C VAL A 263 -1.70 18.39 -13.77
N ARG A 264 -2.92 17.86 -13.90
CA ARG A 264 -4.10 18.65 -14.25
C ARG A 264 -4.46 19.65 -13.15
N LEU A 265 -4.50 19.21 -11.88
CA LEU A 265 -4.81 20.08 -10.74
C LEU A 265 -3.72 21.15 -10.54
N THR A 266 -2.44 20.80 -10.66
CA THR A 266 -1.34 21.78 -10.58
C THR A 266 -1.47 22.85 -11.66
N ARG A 267 -1.85 22.49 -12.89
CA ARG A 267 -2.10 23.49 -13.95
C ARG A 267 -3.26 24.43 -13.60
N LEU A 268 -4.35 23.94 -13.01
CA LEU A 268 -5.46 24.77 -12.56
C LEU A 268 -5.05 25.70 -11.41
N VAL A 269 -4.25 25.22 -10.47
CA VAL A 269 -3.69 26.02 -9.37
C VAL A 269 -2.80 27.13 -9.90
N VAL A 270 -1.87 26.81 -10.82
CA VAL A 270 -0.95 27.80 -11.44
C VAL A 270 -1.72 28.81 -12.29
N ALA A 271 -2.79 28.39 -12.98
CA ALA A 271 -3.65 29.27 -13.76
C ALA A 271 -4.58 30.15 -12.89
N GLY A 272 -4.65 29.93 -11.57
CA GLY A 272 -5.55 30.65 -10.67
C GLY A 272 -7.04 30.36 -10.90
N ASP A 273 -7.41 29.22 -11.54
CA ASP A 273 -8.79 28.86 -11.82
C ASP A 273 -9.51 28.33 -10.57
N ALA A 274 -9.74 29.24 -9.61
CA ALA A 274 -10.43 28.94 -8.36
C ALA A 274 -11.86 28.42 -8.58
N ALA A 275 -12.53 28.85 -9.67
CA ALA A 275 -13.90 28.44 -9.99
C ALA A 275 -13.96 26.94 -10.34
N THR A 276 -13.01 26.45 -11.13
CA THR A 276 -12.93 25.03 -11.49
C THR A 276 -12.49 24.19 -10.29
N LEU A 277 -11.50 24.64 -9.52
CA LEU A 277 -11.07 23.96 -8.29
C LEU A 277 -12.20 23.84 -7.28
N SER A 278 -12.98 24.90 -7.05
CA SER A 278 -14.13 24.86 -6.11
C SER A 278 -15.25 23.93 -6.60
N ARG A 279 -15.47 23.83 -7.92
CA ARG A 279 -16.40 22.84 -8.51
C ARG A 279 -15.92 21.41 -8.29
N VAL A 280 -14.63 21.13 -8.51
CA VAL A 280 -14.04 19.81 -8.24
C VAL A 280 -14.20 19.44 -6.78
N ARG A 281 -13.87 20.33 -5.85
CA ARG A 281 -14.00 20.11 -4.39
C ARG A 281 -15.44 19.86 -3.98
N ARG A 282 -16.41 20.67 -4.45
CA ARG A 282 -17.83 20.43 -4.20
C ARG A 282 -18.31 19.10 -4.80
N GLY A 283 -17.82 18.75 -5.98
CA GLY A 283 -18.08 17.44 -6.58
C GLY A 283 -17.56 16.28 -5.74
N LEU A 284 -16.33 16.37 -5.20
CA LEU A 284 -15.77 15.37 -4.30
C LEU A 284 -16.57 15.25 -3.00
N LEU A 285 -16.98 16.37 -2.39
CA LEU A 285 -17.83 16.37 -1.20
C LEU A 285 -19.20 15.75 -1.48
N GLY A 286 -19.87 16.15 -2.59
CA GLY A 286 -21.14 15.56 -3.01
C GLY A 286 -21.01 14.05 -3.29
N LEU A 287 -19.90 13.64 -3.93
CA LEU A 287 -19.58 12.24 -4.14
C LEU A 287 -19.43 11.48 -2.82
N THR A 288 -18.75 12.06 -1.82
CA THR A 288 -18.61 11.46 -0.49
C THR A 288 -19.96 11.25 0.17
N VAL A 289 -20.80 12.30 0.21
CA VAL A 289 -22.13 12.23 0.83
C VAL A 289 -23.03 11.17 0.18
N LEU A 290 -22.89 10.99 -1.15
CA LEU A 290 -23.67 10.00 -1.88
C LEU A 290 -23.09 8.59 -1.75
N THR A 291 -21.76 8.45 -1.91
CA THR A 291 -21.14 7.12 -2.00
C THR A 291 -20.95 6.42 -0.66
N VAL A 292 -20.79 7.16 0.44
CA VAL A 292 -20.63 6.57 1.79
C VAL A 292 -21.85 5.74 2.22
N PRO A 293 -23.10 6.25 2.21
CA PRO A 293 -24.27 5.44 2.57
C PRO A 293 -24.52 4.31 1.57
N LEU A 294 -24.27 4.54 0.26
CA LEU A 294 -24.37 3.49 -0.75
C LEU A 294 -23.34 2.37 -0.52
N ALA A 295 -22.12 2.73 -0.16
CA ALA A 295 -21.06 1.76 0.16
C ALA A 295 -21.41 0.94 1.39
N TRP A 296 -21.96 1.58 2.44
CA TRP A 296 -22.44 0.85 3.60
C TRP A 296 -23.56 -0.14 3.25
N GLY A 297 -24.59 0.31 2.55
CA GLY A 297 -25.71 -0.54 2.16
C GLY A 297 -25.29 -1.69 1.24
N ALA A 298 -24.53 -1.39 0.18
CA ALA A 298 -24.03 -2.40 -0.76
C ALA A 298 -23.05 -3.36 -0.06
N GLY A 299 -22.16 -2.83 0.80
CA GLY A 299 -21.22 -3.63 1.57
C GLY A 299 -21.91 -4.58 2.54
N ALA A 300 -22.92 -4.10 3.28
CA ALA A 300 -23.66 -4.92 4.23
C ALA A 300 -24.53 -5.98 3.56
N TRP A 301 -25.13 -5.66 2.40
CA TRP A 301 -26.04 -6.57 1.72
C TRP A 301 -25.34 -7.55 0.78
N LEU A 302 -24.47 -7.06 -0.11
CA LEU A 302 -23.79 -7.90 -1.11
C LEU A 302 -22.47 -8.46 -0.60
N GLY A 303 -21.78 -7.72 0.30
CA GLY A 303 -20.44 -8.03 0.72
C GLY A 303 -20.24 -9.42 1.32
N PRO A 304 -21.08 -9.90 2.26
CA PRO A 304 -20.94 -11.24 2.82
C PRO A 304 -21.04 -12.36 1.76
N GLY A 305 -21.89 -12.15 0.74
CA GLY A 305 -22.01 -13.07 -0.40
C GLY A 305 -20.75 -13.07 -1.27
N LEU A 306 -20.25 -11.89 -1.59
CA LEU A 306 -19.05 -11.71 -2.40
C LEU A 306 -17.79 -12.26 -1.69
N LEU A 307 -17.65 -12.06 -0.38
CA LEU A 307 -16.54 -12.61 0.40
C LEU A 307 -16.49 -14.13 0.31
N ARG A 308 -17.63 -14.80 0.51
CA ARG A 308 -17.75 -16.25 0.40
C ARG A 308 -17.49 -16.74 -1.03
N LEU A 309 -18.02 -16.01 -2.02
CA LEU A 309 -17.85 -16.36 -3.43
C LEU A 309 -16.40 -16.27 -3.87
N VAL A 310 -15.69 -15.23 -3.47
CA VAL A 310 -14.32 -14.98 -3.92
C VAL A 310 -13.31 -15.77 -3.08
N PHE A 311 -13.39 -15.65 -1.76
CA PHE A 311 -12.34 -16.11 -0.84
C PHE A 311 -12.65 -17.45 -0.15
N GLY A 312 -13.86 -17.97 -0.30
CA GLY A 312 -14.27 -19.28 0.24
C GLY A 312 -15.40 -19.20 1.28
N PRO A 313 -16.11 -20.32 1.51
CA PRO A 313 -17.30 -20.37 2.37
C PRO A 313 -17.02 -20.08 3.83
N ASP A 314 -15.79 -20.30 4.28
CA ASP A 314 -15.34 -20.10 5.67
C ASP A 314 -15.03 -18.64 5.98
N ILE A 315 -14.89 -17.78 4.95
CA ILE A 315 -14.65 -16.34 5.14
C ILE A 315 -15.98 -15.67 5.47
N ARG A 316 -16.16 -15.38 6.76
CA ARG A 316 -17.39 -14.78 7.30
C ARG A 316 -17.05 -13.56 8.14
N LEU A 317 -17.72 -12.46 7.85
CA LEU A 317 -17.70 -11.24 8.63
C LEU A 317 -19.14 -10.74 8.77
N ALA A 318 -19.49 -10.19 9.91
CA ALA A 318 -20.83 -9.68 10.17
C ALA A 318 -21.21 -8.61 9.13
N PRO A 319 -22.45 -8.61 8.59
CA PRO A 319 -22.86 -7.71 7.50
C PRO A 319 -22.59 -6.22 7.79
N HIS A 320 -22.86 -5.75 9.03
CA HIS A 320 -22.59 -4.37 9.42
C HIS A 320 -21.09 -4.02 9.36
N LEU A 321 -20.20 -4.95 9.73
CA LEU A 321 -18.76 -4.75 9.65
C LEU A 321 -18.28 -4.70 8.21
N VAL A 322 -18.82 -5.54 7.34
CA VAL A 322 -18.51 -5.49 5.90
C VAL A 322 -18.94 -4.15 5.32
N GLY A 323 -20.12 -3.63 5.72
CA GLY A 323 -20.58 -2.28 5.35
C GLY A 323 -19.63 -1.18 5.83
N LEU A 324 -19.18 -1.24 7.09
CA LEU A 324 -18.20 -0.28 7.64
C LEU A 324 -16.85 -0.35 6.93
N VAL A 325 -16.34 -1.53 6.61
CA VAL A 325 -15.11 -1.68 5.80
C VAL A 325 -15.28 -1.04 4.43
N ALA A 326 -16.43 -1.23 3.78
CA ALA A 326 -16.72 -0.60 2.49
C ALA A 326 -16.76 0.94 2.61
N VAL A 327 -17.32 1.49 3.70
CA VAL A 327 -17.28 2.93 4.01
C VAL A 327 -15.83 3.43 4.15
N GLY A 328 -15.02 2.78 4.99
CA GLY A 328 -13.63 3.18 5.18
C GLY A 328 -12.83 3.15 3.88
N CYS A 329 -12.97 2.10 3.07
CA CYS A 329 -12.32 2.01 1.76
C CYS A 329 -12.82 3.08 0.77
N THR A 330 -14.09 3.46 0.85
CA THR A 330 -14.66 4.54 0.02
C THR A 330 -14.10 5.90 0.44
N LEU A 331 -14.03 6.17 1.75
CA LEU A 331 -13.37 7.37 2.28
C LEU A 331 -11.90 7.43 1.85
N ALA A 332 -11.17 6.31 1.88
CA ALA A 332 -9.79 6.25 1.42
C ALA A 332 -9.64 6.67 -0.06
N VAL A 333 -10.58 6.29 -0.94
CA VAL A 333 -10.59 6.74 -2.34
C VAL A 333 -10.74 8.25 -2.43
N VAL A 334 -11.67 8.83 -1.69
CA VAL A 334 -11.87 10.28 -1.68
C VAL A 334 -10.67 11.00 -1.06
N ASN A 335 -10.12 10.47 0.04
CA ASN A 335 -8.93 11.01 0.69
C ASN A 335 -7.73 11.05 -0.26
N LEU A 336 -7.56 10.03 -1.10
CA LEU A 336 -6.53 10.02 -2.14
C LEU A 336 -6.70 11.18 -3.11
N LEU A 337 -7.94 11.44 -3.56
CA LEU A 337 -8.22 12.53 -4.51
C LEU A 337 -8.05 13.92 -3.87
N VAL A 338 -8.49 14.10 -2.62
CA VAL A 338 -8.31 15.36 -1.89
C VAL A 338 -6.82 15.59 -1.56
N ALA A 339 -6.07 14.55 -1.20
CA ALA A 339 -4.64 14.66 -0.97
C ALA A 339 -3.89 15.14 -2.22
N VAL A 340 -4.30 14.69 -3.42
CA VAL A 340 -3.74 15.18 -4.69
C VAL A 340 -3.98 16.68 -4.89
N ASP A 341 -5.16 17.20 -4.52
CA ASP A 341 -5.46 18.63 -4.55
C ASP A 341 -4.56 19.43 -3.59
N VAL A 342 -4.38 18.95 -2.36
CA VAL A 342 -3.47 19.58 -1.37
C VAL A 342 -2.02 19.59 -1.88
N LEU A 343 -1.57 18.48 -2.48
CA LEU A 343 -0.23 18.36 -3.05
C LEU A 343 -0.04 19.28 -4.26
N ALA A 344 -1.08 19.49 -5.08
CA ALA A 344 -1.03 20.43 -6.21
C ALA A 344 -0.77 21.88 -5.77
N HIS A 345 -1.08 22.22 -4.52
CA HIS A 345 -0.79 23.51 -3.89
C HIS A 345 0.57 23.58 -3.17
N ASP A 346 1.46 22.60 -3.40
CA ASP A 346 2.78 22.47 -2.74
C ASP A 346 2.71 22.38 -1.21
N ARG A 347 1.64 21.80 -0.68
CA ARG A 347 1.38 21.67 0.78
C ARG A 347 1.58 20.22 1.28
N SER A 348 2.69 19.59 0.92
CA SER A 348 2.99 18.20 1.31
C SER A 348 3.02 17.98 2.82
N ALA A 349 3.51 18.96 3.60
CA ALA A 349 3.51 18.90 5.05
C ALA A 349 2.08 18.81 5.64
N HIS A 350 1.09 19.47 5.02
CA HIS A 350 -0.31 19.41 5.46
C HIS A 350 -0.91 18.02 5.26
N VAL A 351 -0.55 17.35 4.17
CA VAL A 351 -0.96 15.95 3.93
C VAL A 351 -0.38 15.05 5.03
N ALA A 352 0.90 15.22 5.39
CA ALA A 352 1.53 14.45 6.45
C ALA A 352 0.84 14.69 7.81
N VAL A 353 0.54 15.94 8.16
CA VAL A 353 -0.19 16.30 9.39
C VAL A 353 -1.58 15.66 9.42
N ALA A 354 -2.33 15.69 8.31
CA ALA A 354 -3.64 15.05 8.20
C ALA A 354 -3.56 13.54 8.47
N TRP A 355 -2.59 12.84 7.89
CA TRP A 355 -2.41 11.40 8.11
C TRP A 355 -1.94 11.04 9.52
N VAL A 356 -1.07 11.84 10.13
CA VAL A 356 -0.70 11.66 11.54
C VAL A 356 -1.92 11.87 12.44
N GLY A 357 -2.70 12.92 12.21
CA GLY A 357 -3.96 13.16 12.92
C GLY A 357 -4.96 12.01 12.75
N ALA A 358 -5.08 11.48 11.55
CA ALA A 358 -5.91 10.30 11.26
C ALA A 358 -5.46 9.07 12.04
N THR A 359 -4.16 8.78 12.07
CA THR A 359 -3.60 7.67 12.84
C THR A 359 -3.91 7.81 14.32
N LEU A 360 -3.73 9.01 14.86
CA LEU A 360 -4.06 9.31 16.27
C LEU A 360 -5.56 9.15 16.55
N ALA A 361 -6.43 9.64 15.67
CA ALA A 361 -7.88 9.48 15.81
C ALA A 361 -8.29 8.00 15.81
N GLY A 362 -7.72 7.20 14.91
CA GLY A 362 -7.94 5.75 14.90
C GLY A 362 -7.45 5.08 16.20
N ALA A 363 -6.26 5.43 16.67
CA ALA A 363 -5.71 4.89 17.92
C ALA A 363 -6.56 5.27 19.14
N VAL A 364 -7.02 6.52 19.23
CA VAL A 364 -7.92 6.98 20.28
C VAL A 364 -9.26 6.24 20.22
N THR A 365 -9.86 6.12 19.05
CA THR A 365 -11.10 5.36 18.87
C THR A 365 -10.92 3.91 19.28
N TYR A 366 -9.81 3.28 18.87
CA TYR A 366 -9.48 1.93 19.30
C TYR A 366 -9.36 1.81 20.81
N ALA A 367 -8.75 2.75 21.48
CA ALA A 367 -8.61 2.77 22.93
C ALA A 367 -9.96 3.00 23.67
N LEU A 368 -10.79 3.91 23.17
CA LEU A 368 -12.08 4.23 23.78
C LEU A 368 -13.09 3.09 23.67
N LEU A 369 -13.04 2.32 22.60
CA LEU A 369 -13.94 1.19 22.34
C LEU A 369 -13.47 -0.14 22.96
N HIS A 370 -12.71 -0.10 24.06
CA HIS A 370 -12.12 -1.27 24.71
C HIS A 370 -13.16 -2.33 25.17
N GLY A 371 -14.43 -1.95 25.36
CA GLY A 371 -15.51 -2.86 25.75
C GLY A 371 -16.18 -3.59 24.58
N LEU A 372 -15.81 -3.29 23.32
CA LEU A 372 -16.33 -3.99 22.15
C LEU A 372 -15.47 -5.20 21.78
N ASP A 373 -16.06 -6.10 20.99
CA ASP A 373 -15.32 -7.17 20.33
C ASP A 373 -14.11 -6.62 19.56
N PRO A 374 -12.94 -7.32 19.58
CA PRO A 374 -11.74 -6.84 18.87
C PRO A 374 -11.96 -6.50 17.40
N THR A 375 -12.85 -7.23 16.70
CA THR A 375 -13.13 -7.00 15.28
C THR A 375 -13.93 -5.71 15.08
N ASP A 376 -15.01 -5.51 15.86
CA ASP A 376 -15.80 -4.27 15.87
C ASP A 376 -14.91 -3.06 16.16
N ARG A 377 -14.15 -3.15 17.23
CA ARG A 377 -13.21 -2.11 17.69
C ARG A 377 -12.21 -1.72 16.60
N THR A 378 -11.65 -2.71 15.90
CA THR A 378 -10.68 -2.49 14.83
C THR A 378 -11.31 -1.82 13.61
N VAL A 379 -12.51 -2.28 13.20
CA VAL A 379 -13.21 -1.72 12.04
C VAL A 379 -13.66 -0.29 12.31
N TRP A 380 -14.19 0.01 13.50
CA TRP A 380 -14.53 1.39 13.89
C TRP A 380 -13.32 2.32 13.94
N ALA A 381 -12.17 1.82 14.45
CA ALA A 381 -10.93 2.59 14.46
C ALA A 381 -10.44 2.92 13.03
N PHE A 382 -10.57 1.97 12.11
CA PHE A 382 -10.25 2.19 10.69
C PHE A 382 -11.15 3.27 10.06
N VAL A 383 -12.48 3.17 10.25
CA VAL A 383 -13.43 4.16 9.72
C VAL A 383 -13.18 5.54 10.33
N ALA A 384 -12.92 5.61 11.64
CA ALA A 384 -12.61 6.87 12.32
C ALA A 384 -11.31 7.51 11.81
N ALA A 385 -10.28 6.71 11.54
CA ALA A 385 -9.04 7.19 10.96
C ALA A 385 -9.27 7.78 9.55
N GLU A 386 -9.98 7.06 8.67
CA GLU A 386 -10.28 7.56 7.32
C GLU A 386 -11.17 8.81 7.34
N ALA A 387 -12.15 8.87 8.25
CA ALA A 387 -12.98 10.05 8.43
C ALA A 387 -12.18 11.26 8.96
N ALA A 388 -11.27 11.03 9.92
CA ALA A 388 -10.39 12.07 10.42
C ALA A 388 -9.40 12.57 9.34
N ALA A 389 -8.89 11.67 8.50
CA ALA A 389 -8.10 12.04 7.33
C ALA A 389 -8.88 12.95 6.39
N GLN A 390 -10.14 12.59 6.09
CA GLN A 390 -11.04 13.40 5.25
C GLN A 390 -11.20 14.81 5.81
N VAL A 391 -11.54 14.92 7.10
CA VAL A 391 -11.73 16.21 7.77
C VAL A 391 -10.41 17.01 7.78
N GLY A 392 -9.30 16.36 8.15
CA GLY A 392 -7.98 17.00 8.20
C GLY A 392 -7.55 17.55 6.84
N LEU A 393 -7.68 16.76 5.78
CA LEU A 393 -7.35 17.18 4.42
C LEU A 393 -8.23 18.34 3.95
N LEU A 394 -9.53 18.32 4.24
CA LEU A 394 -10.47 19.39 3.85
C LEU A 394 -10.22 20.70 4.63
N VAL A 395 -9.92 20.62 5.92
CA VAL A 395 -9.63 21.80 6.77
C VAL A 395 -8.31 22.45 6.35
N LEU A 396 -7.33 21.65 5.95
CA LEU A 396 -6.00 22.12 5.55
C LEU A 396 -5.93 22.56 4.07
N LEU A 397 -7.02 22.38 3.30
CA LEU A 397 -7.11 22.94 1.95
C LEU A 397 -7.02 24.48 1.97
N PRO A 398 -6.32 25.10 1.01
CA PRO A 398 -6.29 26.56 0.90
C PRO A 398 -7.70 27.14 0.72
N ARG A 399 -8.04 28.16 1.48
CA ARG A 399 -9.23 28.99 1.22
C ARG A 399 -8.88 29.96 0.12
N ASP A 400 -9.49 29.79 -1.06
CA ASP A 400 -9.13 30.44 -2.35
C ASP A 400 -9.25 31.97 -2.39
N ARG A 401 -9.26 32.71 -1.28
CA ARG A 401 -9.53 34.17 -1.28
C ARG A 401 -8.47 35.12 -0.72
N ALA A 402 -7.39 34.66 -0.12
CA ALA A 402 -6.52 35.58 0.63
C ALA A 402 -5.02 35.53 0.34
N GLU A 403 -4.47 34.50 -0.31
CA GLU A 403 -3.01 34.34 -0.38
C GLU A 403 -2.38 34.67 -1.75
N VAL A 404 -3.17 34.87 -2.80
CA VAL A 404 -2.63 35.25 -4.15
C VAL A 404 -2.28 36.73 -4.21
N SER A 405 -2.87 37.59 -3.39
CA SER A 405 -2.58 39.03 -3.37
C SER A 405 -1.35 39.45 -2.55
N GLY A 406 -0.73 38.54 -1.83
CA GLY A 406 0.43 38.85 -0.96
C GLY A 406 1.80 38.46 -1.53
N ARG A 407 1.87 37.96 -2.77
CA ARG A 407 3.13 37.58 -3.44
C ARG A 407 3.34 38.30 -4.80
N ALA A 408 2.64 39.41 -4.99
CA ALA A 408 2.94 40.34 -6.11
C ALA A 408 3.87 41.46 -5.65
#